data_88e3f8323245de05aab58fa6b8863707
#
_entry.id   88e3f8323245de05aab58fa6b8863707
#
_cell.length_a   1.000
_cell.length_b   1.000
_cell.length_c   1.000
_cell.angle_alpha   90.00
_cell.angle_beta   90.00
_cell.angle_gamma   90.00
#
_symmetry.space_group_name_H-M   'P 1'
#
loop_
_entity.id
_entity.type
_entity.pdbx_description
1 polymer ?
#
loop_
_entity_poly.entity_id
_entity_poly.type
_entity_poly.pdbx_seq_one_letter_code
_entity_poly.pdbx_strand_id
1 'polypeptide(L)'
;RDLHNTGRSAASDVYKRQELNKIVHHEEIVVLEARRHSPNADRANDVSVVMDLMIHDIDLILELVNSKIQKLAAVGGRNSEGLIDYVNATLVFKNNVIASLTASKMSHKKIRSLSAHCQNGLVETDFLNHSLQIHRKSHESYTAEHGELVYRNDGYVEEVSTTSIEPLYAELEHFLKCVQGKETPEVDGEQASRALKIADFIECAVENSGDAILLENPF
;
A
#
# COMPACT_ATOMS: atom_id res chain seq x y z
N ARG A 1 27.74 -10.27 5.35
CA ARG A 1 27.65 -8.84 4.95
C ARG A 1 26.34 -8.70 4.22
N ASP A 2 25.37 -7.93 4.71
CA ASP A 2 24.04 -7.53 4.20
C ASP A 2 22.79 -8.09 4.93
N LEU A 3 22.93 -8.51 6.17
CA LEU A 3 21.80 -8.69 7.09
C LEU A 3 21.13 -7.34 7.49
N HIS A 4 21.79 -6.21 7.16
CA HIS A 4 21.31 -4.88 7.53
C HIS A 4 20.22 -4.30 6.63
N ASN A 5 19.91 -4.90 5.47
CA ASN A 5 19.04 -4.25 4.48
C ASN A 5 17.61 -4.82 4.42
N THR A 6 17.39 -6.03 4.94
CA THR A 6 16.05 -6.65 4.95
C THR A 6 15.22 -6.25 6.18
N GLY A 7 15.85 -6.09 7.34
CA GLY A 7 15.18 -5.62 8.57
C GLY A 7 14.77 -4.15 8.54
N ARG A 8 15.47 -3.30 7.78
CA ARG A 8 15.11 -1.88 7.62
C ARG A 8 13.82 -1.62 6.86
N SER A 9 13.35 -2.59 6.10
CA SER A 9 12.21 -2.47 5.20
C SER A 9 10.86 -2.66 5.89
N ALA A 10 10.71 -3.70 6.68
CA ALA A 10 9.42 -4.04 7.28
C ALA A 10 9.02 -3.04 8.38
N ALA A 11 9.96 -2.64 9.20
CA ALA A 11 9.69 -1.82 10.36
C ALA A 11 9.57 -0.30 10.06
N SER A 12 10.15 0.20 8.94
CA SER A 12 9.83 1.58 8.49
C SER A 12 8.40 1.66 7.97
N ASP A 13 7.87 0.53 7.53
CA ASP A 13 6.50 0.43 7.07
C ASP A 13 5.51 0.54 8.25
N VAL A 14 5.84 0.00 9.44
CA VAL A 14 4.97 0.03 10.64
C VAL A 14 4.67 1.45 11.13
N TYR A 15 5.70 2.26 11.39
CA TYR A 15 5.49 3.62 11.89
C TYR A 15 4.73 4.51 10.90
N LYS A 16 5.06 4.39 9.61
CA LYS A 16 4.35 5.14 8.57
C LYS A 16 2.93 4.67 8.35
N ARG A 17 2.70 3.39 8.53
CA ARG A 17 1.38 2.80 8.55
C ARG A 17 0.51 3.47 9.60
N GLN A 18 1.03 3.68 10.82
CA GLN A 18 0.32 4.38 11.88
C GLN A 18 0.02 5.84 11.54
N GLU A 19 1.01 6.59 11.01
CA GLU A 19 0.81 7.98 10.60
C GLU A 19 -0.15 8.08 9.42
N LEU A 20 -0.01 7.21 8.42
CA LEU A 20 -0.92 7.12 7.29
C LEU A 20 -2.35 6.81 7.75
N ASN A 21 -2.51 5.83 8.65
CA ASN A 21 -3.81 5.49 9.24
C ASN A 21 -4.47 6.67 9.95
N LYS A 22 -3.72 7.41 10.77
CA LYS A 22 -4.24 8.61 11.46
C LYS A 22 -4.75 9.66 10.48
N ILE A 23 -4.02 9.89 9.40
CA ILE A 23 -4.36 10.91 8.39
C ILE A 23 -5.56 10.42 7.57
N VAL A 24 -5.49 9.21 7.05
CA VAL A 24 -6.49 8.65 6.14
C VAL A 24 -7.80 8.33 6.87
N HIS A 25 -7.74 8.02 8.17
CA HIS A 25 -8.95 7.73 8.97
C HIS A 25 -9.94 8.91 9.05
N HIS A 26 -9.46 10.13 8.84
CA HIS A 26 -10.29 11.35 8.80
C HIS A 26 -10.72 11.74 7.38
N GLU A 27 -10.27 10.98 6.37
CA GLU A 27 -10.55 11.25 4.96
C GLU A 27 -11.45 10.15 4.36
N GLU A 28 -12.33 10.52 3.48
CA GLU A 28 -13.13 9.54 2.74
C GLU A 28 -12.35 9.03 1.52
N ILE A 29 -11.80 7.82 1.64
CA ILE A 29 -11.02 7.18 0.58
C ILE A 29 -11.94 6.79 -0.57
N VAL A 30 -11.52 7.10 -1.80
CA VAL A 30 -12.17 6.69 -3.04
C VAL A 30 -11.33 5.64 -3.77
N VAL A 31 -10.03 5.90 -3.93
CA VAL A 31 -9.11 5.00 -4.63
C VAL A 31 -7.79 4.90 -3.85
N LEU A 32 -7.23 3.69 -3.80
CA LEU A 32 -5.87 3.42 -3.32
C LEU A 32 -5.01 2.88 -4.47
N GLU A 33 -3.80 3.39 -4.58
CA GLU A 33 -2.82 2.89 -5.53
C GLU A 33 -1.53 2.52 -4.80
N ALA A 34 -1.16 1.24 -4.83
CA ALA A 34 0.07 0.74 -4.23
C ALA A 34 1.03 0.24 -5.31
N ARG A 35 2.30 0.62 -5.20
CA ARG A 35 3.35 0.20 -6.12
C ARG A 35 4.56 -0.28 -5.35
N ARG A 36 4.93 -1.54 -5.58
CA ARG A 36 6.09 -2.17 -4.94
C ARG A 36 6.95 -2.88 -5.98
N HIS A 37 8.03 -2.22 -6.34
CA HIS A 37 8.99 -2.74 -7.30
C HIS A 37 10.34 -2.98 -6.62
N SER A 38 10.97 -4.11 -6.94
CA SER A 38 12.32 -4.44 -6.49
C SER A 38 13.13 -4.96 -7.67
N PRO A 39 14.39 -4.57 -7.84
CA PRO A 39 15.26 -5.26 -8.78
C PRO A 39 15.33 -6.74 -8.40
N ASN A 40 15.38 -7.60 -9.43
CA ASN A 40 15.57 -9.02 -9.21
C ASN A 40 16.89 -9.20 -8.42
N ALA A 41 16.77 -9.55 -7.15
CA ALA A 41 17.90 -9.84 -6.31
C ALA A 41 17.94 -11.37 -6.15
N ASP A 42 19.10 -11.97 -6.28
CA ASP A 42 19.38 -13.42 -6.23
C ASP A 42 18.82 -14.19 -5.00
N ARG A 43 18.05 -13.53 -4.16
CA ARG A 43 17.64 -14.02 -2.83
C ARG A 43 16.26 -14.62 -2.69
N ALA A 44 15.37 -14.47 -3.66
CA ALA A 44 13.99 -14.93 -3.55
C ALA A 44 13.45 -15.40 -4.91
N ASN A 45 14.25 -16.19 -5.62
CA ASN A 45 13.88 -16.76 -6.92
C ASN A 45 12.93 -17.94 -6.82
N ASP A 46 12.56 -18.35 -5.60
CA ASP A 46 11.69 -19.48 -5.29
C ASP A 46 10.26 -19.05 -4.92
N VAL A 47 10.00 -17.76 -4.77
CA VAL A 47 8.70 -17.22 -4.33
C VAL A 47 8.17 -16.20 -5.34
N SER A 48 6.87 -16.23 -5.61
CA SER A 48 6.20 -15.28 -6.49
C SER A 48 6.32 -13.83 -6.00
N VAL A 49 6.18 -12.87 -6.91
CA VAL A 49 6.15 -11.44 -6.56
C VAL A 49 4.96 -11.09 -5.67
N VAL A 50 3.88 -11.86 -5.72
CA VAL A 50 2.70 -11.65 -4.88
C VAL A 50 3.03 -11.94 -3.42
N MET A 51 3.60 -13.13 -3.15
CA MET A 51 3.93 -13.58 -1.81
C MET A 51 5.15 -12.87 -1.21
N ASP A 52 6.11 -12.41 -2.04
CA ASP A 52 7.32 -11.73 -1.58
C ASP A 52 7.13 -10.22 -1.39
N LEU A 53 6.41 -9.57 -2.31
CA LEU A 53 6.30 -8.11 -2.34
C LEU A 53 4.87 -7.61 -2.11
N MET A 54 3.89 -8.08 -2.89
CA MET A 54 2.54 -7.52 -2.90
C MET A 54 1.78 -7.77 -1.59
N ILE A 55 2.08 -8.84 -0.88
CA ILE A 55 1.42 -9.20 0.39
C ILE A 55 1.49 -8.08 1.43
N HIS A 56 2.57 -7.32 1.47
CA HIS A 56 2.71 -6.18 2.37
C HIS A 56 1.75 -5.04 2.04
N ASP A 57 1.50 -4.80 0.75
CA ASP A 57 0.58 -3.76 0.30
C ASP A 57 -0.87 -4.21 0.43
N ILE A 58 -1.14 -5.51 0.23
CA ILE A 58 -2.45 -6.12 0.50
C ILE A 58 -2.83 -5.90 1.96
N ASP A 59 -1.94 -6.25 2.88
CA ASP A 59 -2.17 -6.10 4.32
C ASP A 59 -2.46 -4.64 4.71
N LEU A 60 -1.66 -3.70 4.20
CA LEU A 60 -1.85 -2.27 4.42
C LEU A 60 -3.20 -1.78 3.88
N ILE A 61 -3.58 -2.18 2.66
CA ILE A 61 -4.84 -1.77 2.04
C ILE A 61 -6.04 -2.34 2.79
N LEU A 62 -5.98 -3.60 3.25
CA LEU A 62 -7.05 -4.21 4.04
C LEU A 62 -7.30 -3.46 5.35
N GLU A 63 -6.24 -2.97 5.98
CA GLU A 63 -6.33 -2.15 7.19
C GLU A 63 -6.95 -0.78 6.90
N LEU A 64 -6.46 -0.06 5.88
CA LEU A 64 -6.91 1.29 5.55
C LEU A 64 -8.38 1.33 5.12
N VAL A 65 -8.83 0.35 4.33
CA VAL A 65 -10.20 0.34 3.79
C VAL A 65 -11.21 -0.20 4.81
N ASN A 66 -10.79 -1.11 5.68
CA ASN A 66 -11.64 -1.76 6.69
C ASN A 66 -13.02 -2.19 6.16
N SER A 67 -13.06 -2.77 4.97
CA SER A 67 -14.26 -3.26 4.31
C SER A 67 -13.99 -4.59 3.62
N LYS A 68 -15.05 -5.36 3.35
CA LYS A 68 -14.92 -6.63 2.65
C LYS A 68 -14.67 -6.41 1.16
N ILE A 69 -13.79 -7.21 0.55
CA ILE A 69 -13.58 -7.22 -0.89
C ILE A 69 -14.80 -7.86 -1.56
N GLN A 70 -15.31 -7.24 -2.61
CA GLN A 70 -16.42 -7.75 -3.40
C GLN A 70 -15.95 -8.41 -4.69
N LYS A 71 -14.94 -7.81 -5.35
CA LYS A 71 -14.40 -8.30 -6.63
C LYS A 71 -12.87 -8.18 -6.58
N LEU A 72 -12.23 -9.11 -7.24
CA LEU A 72 -10.79 -9.15 -7.44
C LEU A 72 -10.51 -9.54 -8.89
N ALA A 73 -9.60 -8.84 -9.54
CA ALA A 73 -9.04 -9.20 -10.83
C ALA A 73 -7.54 -8.99 -10.81
N ALA A 74 -6.79 -9.85 -11.46
CA ALA A 74 -5.34 -9.70 -11.55
C ALA A 74 -4.79 -10.24 -12.86
N VAL A 75 -3.81 -9.57 -13.41
CA VAL A 75 -3.03 -10.02 -14.57
C VAL A 75 -1.55 -9.97 -14.23
N GLY A 76 -0.77 -10.90 -14.74
CA GLY A 76 0.64 -11.01 -14.41
C GLY A 76 1.47 -11.64 -15.50
N GLY A 77 2.80 -11.48 -15.35
CA GLY A 77 3.81 -12.10 -16.18
C GLY A 77 4.68 -13.04 -15.37
N ARG A 78 5.21 -14.07 -16.04
CA ARG A 78 6.10 -15.06 -15.45
C ARG A 78 7.53 -14.90 -15.98
N ASN A 79 8.50 -15.21 -15.14
CA ASN A 79 9.89 -15.30 -15.55
C ASN A 79 10.20 -16.60 -16.30
N SER A 80 11.46 -16.79 -16.69
CA SER A 80 11.95 -17.99 -17.38
C SER A 80 11.82 -19.28 -16.55
N GLU A 81 11.72 -19.17 -15.24
CA GLU A 81 11.55 -20.28 -14.30
C GLU A 81 10.08 -20.60 -14.03
N GLY A 82 9.15 -19.83 -14.63
CA GLY A 82 7.72 -20.03 -14.49
C GLY A 82 7.09 -19.32 -13.27
N LEU A 83 7.87 -18.60 -12.47
CA LEU A 83 7.37 -17.84 -11.33
C LEU A 83 6.76 -16.50 -11.75
N ILE A 84 5.72 -16.08 -11.07
CA ILE A 84 5.07 -14.78 -11.29
C ILE A 84 6.00 -13.69 -10.80
N ASP A 85 6.52 -12.84 -11.72
CA ASP A 85 7.47 -11.77 -11.44
C ASP A 85 6.91 -10.36 -11.60
N TYR A 86 5.76 -10.25 -12.23
CA TYR A 86 5.01 -9.00 -12.39
C TYR A 86 3.53 -9.27 -12.22
N VAL A 87 2.86 -8.45 -11.42
CA VAL A 87 1.40 -8.51 -11.23
C VAL A 87 0.83 -7.11 -11.13
N ASN A 88 -0.29 -6.91 -11.80
CA ASN A 88 -1.23 -5.83 -11.54
C ASN A 88 -2.54 -6.44 -11.05
N ALA A 89 -3.00 -6.03 -9.88
CA ALA A 89 -4.24 -6.49 -9.27
C ALA A 89 -5.17 -5.32 -8.96
N THR A 90 -6.47 -5.53 -9.11
CA THR A 90 -7.51 -4.57 -8.74
C THR A 90 -8.48 -5.24 -7.78
N LEU A 91 -8.68 -4.59 -6.63
CA LEU A 91 -9.64 -4.98 -5.60
C LEU A 91 -10.77 -3.96 -5.56
N VAL A 92 -12.02 -4.43 -5.56
CA VAL A 92 -13.19 -3.58 -5.35
C VAL A 92 -13.85 -3.98 -4.04
N PHE A 93 -14.00 -3.04 -3.14
CA PHE A 93 -14.56 -3.25 -1.81
C PHE A 93 -16.08 -3.00 -1.78
N LYS A 94 -16.76 -3.53 -0.77
CA LYS A 94 -18.23 -3.37 -0.61
C LYS A 94 -18.66 -1.91 -0.38
N ASN A 95 -17.76 -1.07 0.17
CA ASN A 95 -17.95 0.36 0.32
C ASN A 95 -17.58 1.16 -0.95
N ASN A 96 -17.42 0.48 -2.09
CA ASN A 96 -17.05 1.03 -3.40
C ASN A 96 -15.64 1.60 -3.50
N VAL A 97 -14.80 1.47 -2.48
CA VAL A 97 -13.38 1.80 -2.61
C VAL A 97 -12.72 0.84 -3.61
N ILE A 98 -11.87 1.40 -4.46
CA ILE A 98 -11.08 0.63 -5.42
C ILE A 98 -9.61 0.68 -4.99
N ALA A 99 -8.94 -0.47 -4.98
CA ALA A 99 -7.50 -0.52 -4.77
C ALA A 99 -6.81 -1.15 -5.98
N SER A 100 -5.79 -0.46 -6.48
CA SER A 100 -4.92 -0.94 -7.56
C SER A 100 -3.53 -1.23 -6.98
N LEU A 101 -3.03 -2.45 -7.16
CA LEU A 101 -1.74 -2.89 -6.67
C LEU A 101 -0.87 -3.32 -7.83
N THR A 102 0.37 -2.85 -7.84
CA THR A 102 1.37 -3.30 -8.81
C THR A 102 2.63 -3.76 -8.10
N ALA A 103 3.00 -5.01 -8.30
CA ALA A 103 4.26 -5.57 -7.82
C ALA A 103 5.13 -6.06 -8.97
N SER A 104 6.45 -5.83 -8.88
CA SER A 104 7.39 -6.22 -9.93
C SER A 104 8.77 -6.55 -9.36
N LYS A 105 9.31 -7.70 -9.76
CA LYS A 105 10.72 -8.07 -9.61
C LYS A 105 11.56 -7.70 -10.84
N MET A 106 10.92 -7.30 -11.93
CA MET A 106 11.56 -6.96 -13.20
C MET A 106 12.06 -5.52 -13.29
N SER A 107 11.84 -4.72 -12.27
CA SER A 107 12.19 -3.31 -12.25
C SER A 107 13.69 -3.11 -12.00
N HIS A 108 14.29 -2.10 -12.64
CA HIS A 108 15.65 -1.66 -12.34
C HIS A 108 15.74 -0.69 -11.15
N LYS A 109 14.62 -0.25 -10.62
CA LYS A 109 14.52 0.66 -9.47
C LYS A 109 13.67 0.05 -8.36
N LYS A 110 14.06 0.29 -7.10
CA LYS A 110 13.15 0.08 -5.98
C LYS A 110 12.09 1.17 -5.98
N ILE A 111 10.82 0.76 -5.85
CA ILE A 111 9.69 1.66 -5.64
C ILE A 111 8.86 1.06 -4.51
N ARG A 112 8.47 1.88 -3.56
CA ARG A 112 7.53 1.53 -2.49
C ARG A 112 6.69 2.74 -2.20
N SER A 113 5.54 2.84 -2.82
CA SER A 113 4.67 3.99 -2.67
C SER A 113 3.22 3.55 -2.53
N LEU A 114 2.48 4.38 -1.81
CA LEU A 114 1.02 4.28 -1.73
C LEU A 114 0.45 5.68 -1.90
N SER A 115 -0.57 5.79 -2.76
CA SER A 115 -1.35 6.99 -2.97
C SER A 115 -2.80 6.72 -2.58
N ALA A 116 -3.36 7.54 -1.68
CA ALA A 116 -4.75 7.49 -1.29
C ALA A 116 -5.48 8.70 -1.86
N HIS A 117 -6.31 8.48 -2.87
CA HIS A 117 -7.18 9.47 -3.44
C HIS A 117 -8.43 9.59 -2.57
N CYS A 118 -8.58 10.71 -1.90
CA CYS A 118 -9.70 11.02 -1.03
C CYS A 118 -10.62 12.05 -1.69
N GLN A 119 -11.84 12.23 -1.18
CA GLN A 119 -12.77 13.22 -1.74
C GLN A 119 -12.18 14.64 -1.72
N ASN A 120 -11.44 15.01 -0.68
CA ASN A 120 -10.95 16.37 -0.46
C ASN A 120 -9.44 16.53 -0.69
N GLY A 121 -8.75 15.51 -1.18
CA GLY A 121 -7.31 15.59 -1.41
C GLY A 121 -6.68 14.27 -1.84
N LEU A 122 -5.35 14.29 -1.91
CA LEU A 122 -4.53 13.14 -2.23
C LEU A 122 -3.47 13.02 -1.13
N VAL A 123 -3.32 11.83 -0.57
CA VAL A 123 -2.24 11.50 0.36
C VAL A 123 -1.24 10.61 -0.36
N GLU A 124 0.00 11.05 -0.47
CA GLU A 124 1.07 10.29 -1.11
C GLU A 124 2.14 9.89 -0.09
N THR A 125 2.52 8.63 -0.10
CA THR A 125 3.54 8.09 0.78
C THR A 125 4.62 7.40 -0.03
N ASP A 126 5.88 7.82 0.15
CA ASP A 126 7.06 7.10 -0.32
C ASP A 126 7.74 6.44 0.89
N PHE A 127 7.65 5.12 0.95
CA PHE A 127 8.24 4.34 2.03
C PHE A 127 9.76 4.24 1.96
N LEU A 128 10.38 4.48 0.79
CA LEU A 128 11.84 4.47 0.65
C LEU A 128 12.47 5.78 1.11
N ASN A 129 11.89 6.90 0.69
CA ASN A 129 12.40 8.24 0.99
C ASN A 129 11.83 8.80 2.30
N HIS A 130 11.00 8.04 2.98
CA HIS A 130 10.38 8.45 4.21
C HIS A 130 9.58 9.75 4.09
N SER A 131 8.94 10.00 2.95
CA SER A 131 8.08 11.16 2.74
C SER A 131 6.59 10.79 2.81
N LEU A 132 5.81 11.69 3.38
CA LEU A 132 4.36 11.66 3.38
C LEU A 132 3.87 13.07 3.07
N GLN A 133 3.10 13.20 2.01
CA GLN A 133 2.59 14.47 1.51
C GLN A 133 1.07 14.43 1.40
N ILE A 134 0.43 15.52 1.77
CA ILE A 134 -1.01 15.70 1.64
C ILE A 134 -1.26 16.85 0.67
N HIS A 135 -1.82 16.53 -0.49
CA HIS A 135 -2.24 17.51 -1.48
C HIS A 135 -3.69 17.87 -1.21
N ARG A 136 -3.94 19.12 -0.84
CA ARG A 136 -5.29 19.62 -0.58
C ARG A 136 -5.73 20.57 -1.69
N LYS A 137 -7.00 20.49 -2.06
CA LYS A 137 -7.62 21.51 -2.91
C LYS A 137 -7.85 22.76 -2.08
N SER A 138 -7.39 23.91 -2.56
CA SER A 138 -7.84 25.17 -2.03
C SER A 138 -9.25 25.52 -2.55
N HIS A 139 -9.89 26.50 -1.94
CA HIS A 139 -11.15 26.99 -2.46
C HIS A 139 -10.95 27.55 -3.87
N GLU A 140 -11.77 27.08 -4.81
CA GLU A 140 -11.88 27.68 -6.13
C GLU A 140 -12.32 29.15 -5.96
N SER A 141 -11.46 30.06 -6.34
CA SER A 141 -11.78 31.49 -6.30
C SER A 141 -11.66 32.09 -7.69
N TYR A 142 -12.70 32.81 -8.08
CA TYR A 142 -12.64 33.70 -9.24
C TYR A 142 -12.14 35.06 -8.74
N THR A 143 -10.95 35.46 -9.15
CA THR A 143 -10.45 36.84 -8.90
C THR A 143 -10.56 37.67 -10.17
N ALA A 144 -11.09 38.88 -10.05
CA ALA A 144 -11.08 39.83 -11.16
C ALA A 144 -9.71 40.54 -11.20
N GLU A 145 -8.85 40.13 -12.12
CA GLU A 145 -7.61 40.85 -12.42
C GLU A 145 -7.75 41.59 -13.76
N HIS A 146 -7.52 42.90 -13.74
CA HIS A 146 -7.57 43.75 -14.94
C HIS A 146 -8.89 43.71 -15.74
N GLY A 147 -10.02 43.34 -15.08
CA GLY A 147 -11.33 43.26 -15.72
C GLY A 147 -11.64 41.92 -16.36
N GLU A 148 -10.75 40.93 -16.26
CA GLU A 148 -10.98 39.56 -16.66
C GLU A 148 -11.15 38.65 -15.43
N LEU A 149 -12.07 37.69 -15.52
CA LEU A 149 -12.25 36.65 -14.50
C LEU A 149 -11.14 35.60 -14.66
N VAL A 150 -10.20 35.58 -13.74
CA VAL A 150 -9.14 34.61 -13.69
C VAL A 150 -9.54 33.50 -12.70
N TYR A 151 -9.63 32.27 -13.19
CA TYR A 151 -9.82 31.08 -12.36
C TYR A 151 -8.48 30.71 -11.71
N ARG A 152 -8.45 30.76 -10.39
CA ARG A 152 -7.30 30.24 -9.60
C ARG A 152 -7.71 28.97 -8.89
N ASN A 153 -6.94 27.91 -9.14
CA ASN A 153 -6.99 26.66 -8.41
C ASN A 153 -5.67 26.50 -7.66
N ASP A 154 -5.56 27.15 -6.52
CA ASP A 154 -4.35 27.12 -5.70
C ASP A 154 -4.44 25.91 -4.75
N GLY A 155 -3.95 24.73 -5.18
CA GLY A 155 -3.70 23.62 -4.28
C GLY A 155 -2.46 23.87 -3.42
N TYR A 156 -2.42 23.35 -2.21
CA TYR A 156 -1.22 23.34 -1.38
C TYR A 156 -0.84 21.94 -0.96
N VAL A 157 0.47 21.75 -0.73
CA VAL A 157 1.04 20.48 -0.31
C VAL A 157 1.53 20.65 1.12
N GLU A 158 1.02 19.82 2.02
CA GLU A 158 1.51 19.68 3.38
C GLU A 158 2.51 18.53 3.42
N GLU A 159 3.72 18.79 3.86
CA GLU A 159 4.70 17.75 4.13
C GLU A 159 4.61 17.34 5.60
N VAL A 160 4.31 16.06 5.84
CA VAL A 160 4.22 15.54 7.21
C VAL A 160 5.59 15.10 7.66
N SER A 161 6.14 15.82 8.65
CA SER A 161 7.43 15.46 9.26
C SER A 161 7.26 14.19 10.10
N THR A 162 7.85 13.11 9.66
CA THR A 162 7.89 11.85 10.41
C THR A 162 9.16 11.77 11.24
N THR A 163 9.03 11.45 12.53
CA THR A 163 10.19 11.20 13.38
C THR A 163 10.93 9.95 12.92
N SER A 164 12.23 10.09 12.66
CA SER A 164 13.10 8.99 12.25
C SER A 164 13.43 8.10 13.45
N ILE A 165 12.56 7.17 13.81
CA ILE A 165 12.92 6.06 14.71
C ILE A 165 13.47 4.94 13.83
N GLU A 166 14.52 4.26 14.29
CA GLU A 166 15.03 3.10 13.56
C GLU A 166 13.93 2.02 13.53
N PRO A 167 13.50 1.59 12.35
CA PRO A 167 12.30 0.78 12.20
C PRO A 167 12.39 -0.58 12.91
N LEU A 168 13.52 -1.28 12.79
CA LEU A 168 13.73 -2.57 13.45
C LEU A 168 13.66 -2.44 14.98
N TYR A 169 14.17 -1.35 15.52
CA TYR A 169 14.10 -1.08 16.97
C TYR A 169 12.64 -0.91 17.40
N ALA A 170 11.86 -0.13 16.66
CA ALA A 170 10.44 0.09 16.96
C ALA A 170 9.63 -1.22 16.93
N GLU A 171 9.87 -2.06 15.94
CA GLU A 171 9.22 -3.37 15.81
C GLU A 171 9.55 -4.30 16.98
N LEU A 172 10.84 -4.41 17.33
CA LEU A 172 11.29 -5.23 18.46
C LEU A 172 10.76 -4.69 19.80
N GLU A 173 10.73 -3.37 19.97
CA GLU A 173 10.17 -2.75 21.17
C GLU A 173 8.68 -3.03 21.30
N HIS A 174 7.92 -2.85 20.20
CA HIS A 174 6.50 -3.16 20.16
C HIS A 174 6.23 -4.65 20.44
N PHE A 175 6.99 -5.54 19.81
CA PHE A 175 6.90 -6.98 20.07
C PHE A 175 7.12 -7.32 21.55
N LEU A 176 8.16 -6.75 22.17
CA LEU A 176 8.43 -6.96 23.61
C LEU A 176 7.30 -6.44 24.49
N LYS A 177 6.70 -5.28 24.15
CA LYS A 177 5.55 -4.73 24.89
C LYS A 177 4.31 -5.63 24.75
N CYS A 178 4.09 -6.20 23.56
CA CYS A 178 3.01 -7.17 23.34
C CYS A 178 3.21 -8.44 24.16
N VAL A 179 4.42 -9.00 24.17
CA VAL A 179 4.76 -10.18 25.00
C VAL A 179 4.57 -9.90 26.50
N GLN A 180 4.83 -8.67 26.93
CA GLN A 180 4.61 -8.24 28.32
C GLN A 180 3.13 -7.92 28.65
N GLY A 181 2.23 -8.03 27.69
CA GLY A 181 0.81 -7.68 27.85
C GLY A 181 0.53 -6.17 28.01
N LYS A 182 1.50 -5.32 27.63
CA LYS A 182 1.37 -3.86 27.71
C LYS A 182 0.72 -3.23 26.48
N GLU A 183 0.88 -3.89 25.34
CA GLU A 183 0.32 -3.49 24.04
C GLU A 183 -0.30 -4.71 23.35
N THR A 184 -1.20 -4.48 22.39
CA THR A 184 -1.74 -5.51 21.50
C THR A 184 -0.98 -5.50 20.18
N PRO A 185 -0.77 -6.67 19.52
CA PRO A 185 -0.18 -6.69 18.20
C PRO A 185 -0.95 -5.83 17.20
N GLU A 186 -0.25 -5.02 16.41
CA GLU A 186 -0.87 -4.24 15.32
C GLU A 186 -1.42 -5.12 14.22
N VAL A 187 -0.71 -6.19 13.90
CA VAL A 187 -1.16 -7.23 12.96
C VAL A 187 -1.30 -8.52 13.74
N ASP A 188 -2.53 -8.98 13.87
CA ASP A 188 -2.81 -10.27 14.48
C ASP A 188 -2.79 -11.41 13.46
N GLY A 189 -2.90 -12.65 13.94
CA GLY A 189 -2.86 -13.83 13.08
C GLY A 189 -4.06 -13.92 12.12
N GLU A 190 -5.20 -13.31 12.45
CA GLU A 190 -6.37 -13.27 11.59
C GLU A 190 -6.17 -12.29 10.43
N GLN A 191 -5.62 -11.11 10.72
CA GLN A 191 -5.26 -10.12 9.70
C GLN A 191 -4.21 -10.68 8.73
N ALA A 192 -3.15 -11.30 9.26
CA ALA A 192 -2.12 -11.95 8.44
C ALA A 192 -2.70 -13.08 7.57
N SER A 193 -3.61 -13.89 8.12
CA SER A 193 -4.30 -14.95 7.38
C SER A 193 -5.19 -14.38 6.26
N ARG A 194 -5.86 -13.23 6.49
CA ARG A 194 -6.66 -12.57 5.45
C ARG A 194 -5.78 -12.07 4.30
N ALA A 195 -4.68 -11.41 4.60
CA ALA A 195 -3.74 -10.94 3.58
C ALA A 195 -3.19 -12.10 2.73
N LEU A 196 -2.83 -13.21 3.37
CA LEU A 196 -2.35 -14.41 2.68
C LEU A 196 -3.40 -15.01 1.74
N LYS A 197 -4.66 -15.12 2.19
CA LYS A 197 -5.75 -15.64 1.36
C LYS A 197 -6.03 -14.75 0.14
N ILE A 198 -5.93 -13.41 0.30
CA ILE A 198 -6.08 -12.51 -0.85
C ILE A 198 -4.90 -12.66 -1.81
N ALA A 199 -3.68 -12.85 -1.30
CA ALA A 199 -2.52 -13.14 -2.13
C ALA A 199 -2.72 -14.43 -2.95
N ASP A 200 -3.21 -15.51 -2.34
CA ASP A 200 -3.57 -16.76 -3.05
C ASP A 200 -4.63 -16.52 -4.14
N PHE A 201 -5.68 -15.73 -3.86
CA PHE A 201 -6.69 -15.40 -4.86
C PHE A 201 -6.12 -14.58 -6.03
N ILE A 202 -5.18 -13.67 -5.76
CA ILE A 202 -4.48 -12.91 -6.81
C ILE A 202 -3.67 -13.86 -7.70
N GLU A 203 -2.93 -14.82 -7.12
CA GLU A 203 -2.20 -15.81 -7.90
C GLU A 203 -3.13 -16.66 -8.75
N CYS A 204 -4.23 -17.16 -8.18
CA CYS A 204 -5.26 -17.89 -8.90
C CYS A 204 -5.86 -17.07 -10.06
N ALA A 205 -6.12 -15.77 -9.86
CA ALA A 205 -6.63 -14.90 -10.92
C ALA A 205 -5.61 -14.73 -12.07
N VAL A 206 -4.34 -14.60 -11.77
CA VAL A 206 -3.26 -14.56 -12.78
C VAL A 206 -3.20 -15.88 -13.56
N GLU A 207 -3.38 -17.02 -12.91
CA GLU A 207 -3.39 -18.34 -13.54
C GLU A 207 -4.59 -18.54 -14.48
N ASN A 208 -5.74 -17.98 -14.12
CA ASN A 208 -6.98 -18.06 -14.91
C ASN A 208 -7.13 -16.92 -15.94
N SER A 209 -6.02 -16.40 -16.47
CA SER A 209 -5.99 -15.41 -17.56
C SER A 209 -6.61 -14.05 -17.20
N GLY A 210 -6.71 -13.72 -15.93
CA GLY A 210 -7.18 -12.41 -15.47
C GLY A 210 -8.69 -12.28 -15.32
N ASP A 211 -9.42 -13.37 -15.39
CA ASP A 211 -10.86 -13.36 -15.12
C ASP A 211 -11.16 -12.84 -13.71
N ALA A 212 -12.14 -11.94 -13.63
CA ALA A 212 -12.51 -11.36 -12.33
C ALA A 212 -13.17 -12.42 -11.43
N ILE A 213 -12.63 -12.55 -10.22
CA ILE A 213 -13.16 -13.42 -9.19
C ILE A 213 -14.16 -12.63 -8.33
N LEU A 214 -15.40 -13.11 -8.27
CA LEU A 214 -16.40 -12.61 -7.33
C LEU A 214 -16.23 -13.33 -6.00
N LEU A 215 -15.98 -12.58 -4.95
CA LEU A 215 -15.83 -13.12 -3.62
C LEU A 215 -17.17 -13.05 -2.88
N GLU A 216 -17.98 -14.11 -2.96
CA GLU A 216 -19.34 -14.15 -2.38
C GLU A 216 -19.34 -14.07 -0.85
N ASN A 217 -18.31 -14.54 -0.16
CA ASN A 217 -18.12 -14.43 1.28
C ASN A 217 -16.63 -14.35 1.66
N PRO A 218 -15.93 -13.27 1.34
CA PRO A 218 -14.55 -13.10 1.81
C PRO A 218 -14.59 -12.57 3.25
N PHE A 219 -14.56 -13.50 4.21
CA PHE A 219 -14.33 -13.31 5.66
C PHE A 219 -15.20 -12.29 6.40
#